data_df5b30e87f329841e4f1429560b230cb
#
_entry.id   df5b30e87f329841e4f1429560b230cb
#
_cell.length_a   1.000
_cell.length_b   1.000
_cell.length_c   1.000
_cell.angle_alpha   90.00
_cell.angle_beta   90.00
_cell.angle_gamma   90.00
#
_symmetry.space_group_name_H-M   'P 1'
#
loop_
_entity.id
_entity.type
_entity.pdbx_description
1 polymer ?
#
loop_
_entity_poly.entity_id
_entity_poly.type
_entity_poly.pdbx_seq_one_letter_code
_entity_poly.pdbx_strand_id
1 'polypeptide(L)'
;MRVKGSDVSDGATVRLLEIYERLLAHHGDRRWWPADTAEEVIIGAILVQNVAWKNVERAIAQLRARGWLTLAALHEAPTEDIEESIVSTLYYRMKARKLKTFAAMVEAEFGGDVNLLLALSAAELRARLLAVWGIGPETADDIVLYAAHQPSFVVDSYTRRIFFRLGVTREQATYDELRDFFMRHLPSDVGLYNQYHALIDALGHSLCLSRRPRCGECPLQSLCPSYARPLLPSGVSHCGAGSPS
;
A
#
# COMPACT_ATOMS: atom_id res chain seq x y z
N MET A 1 41.73 -4.00 -7.51
CA MET A 1 41.24 -2.65 -7.23
C MET A 1 39.77 -2.64 -7.57
N ARG A 2 38.90 -2.88 -6.57
CA ARG A 2 37.42 -2.88 -6.69
C ARG A 2 36.86 -1.81 -5.77
N VAL A 3 36.49 -0.69 -6.35
CA VAL A 3 35.62 0.31 -5.67
C VAL A 3 34.54 0.70 -6.69
N LYS A 4 33.40 0.06 -6.67
CA LYS A 4 32.19 0.48 -7.43
C LYS A 4 30.89 -0.07 -6.82
N GLY A 5 30.78 -0.14 -5.50
CA GLY A 5 29.54 -0.56 -4.83
C GLY A 5 28.82 0.54 -4.06
N SER A 6 29.52 1.55 -3.58
CA SER A 6 28.97 2.60 -2.72
C SER A 6 28.27 3.75 -3.48
N ASP A 7 28.77 4.13 -4.64
CA ASP A 7 28.28 5.30 -5.39
C ASP A 7 26.85 5.15 -5.96
N VAL A 8 26.44 3.93 -6.32
CA VAL A 8 25.10 3.68 -6.91
C VAL A 8 24.01 3.63 -5.82
N SER A 9 24.35 3.12 -4.65
CA SER A 9 23.43 3.09 -3.50
C SER A 9 23.15 4.49 -2.97
N ASP A 10 24.15 5.35 -2.89
CA ASP A 10 24.04 6.73 -2.42
C ASP A 10 23.16 7.57 -3.34
N GLY A 11 23.28 7.42 -4.65
CA GLY A 11 22.47 8.16 -5.62
C GLY A 11 20.97 7.80 -5.56
N ALA A 12 20.65 6.52 -5.37
CA ALA A 12 19.25 6.09 -5.23
C ALA A 12 18.64 6.60 -3.92
N THR A 13 19.37 6.50 -2.82
CA THR A 13 18.97 7.01 -1.51
C THR A 13 18.68 8.51 -1.54
N VAL A 14 19.62 9.30 -2.07
CA VAL A 14 19.47 10.76 -2.19
C VAL A 14 18.23 11.10 -3.02
N ARG A 15 18.01 10.40 -4.13
CA ARG A 15 16.85 10.63 -4.99
C ARG A 15 15.53 10.27 -4.31
N LEU A 16 15.45 9.16 -3.59
CA LEU A 16 14.25 8.77 -2.85
C LEU A 16 13.92 9.78 -1.74
N LEU A 17 14.91 10.25 -1.00
CA LEU A 17 14.71 11.25 0.04
C LEU A 17 14.31 12.61 -0.55
N GLU A 18 14.89 13.04 -1.67
CA GLU A 18 14.45 14.25 -2.37
C GLU A 18 12.99 14.17 -2.82
N ILE A 19 12.55 13.02 -3.33
CA ILE A 19 11.14 12.79 -3.69
C ILE A 19 10.26 12.91 -2.45
N TYR A 20 10.65 12.27 -1.34
CA TYR A 20 9.94 12.34 -0.07
C TYR A 20 9.79 13.78 0.42
N GLU A 21 10.87 14.54 0.48
CA GLU A 21 10.88 15.93 0.96
C GLU A 21 9.97 16.84 0.12
N ARG A 22 10.00 16.69 -1.22
CA ARG A 22 9.13 17.46 -2.10
C ARG A 22 7.65 17.11 -1.92
N LEU A 23 7.34 15.83 -1.72
CA LEU A 23 5.99 15.38 -1.43
C LEU A 23 5.51 15.90 -0.08
N LEU A 24 6.36 15.84 0.95
CA LEU A 24 6.06 16.34 2.29
C LEU A 24 5.83 17.86 2.29
N ALA A 25 6.66 18.61 1.59
CA ALA A 25 6.49 20.06 1.44
C ALA A 25 5.18 20.43 0.73
N HIS A 26 4.71 19.61 -0.22
CA HIS A 26 3.49 19.89 -0.98
C HIS A 26 2.21 19.44 -0.28
N HIS A 27 2.21 18.25 0.34
CA HIS A 27 1.03 17.62 0.91
C HIS A 27 0.93 17.74 2.45
N GLY A 28 2.02 18.12 3.12
CA GLY A 28 2.11 18.17 4.57
C GLY A 28 2.12 16.79 5.24
N ASP A 29 2.06 16.80 6.57
CA ASP A 29 1.94 15.56 7.37
C ASP A 29 0.56 14.95 7.21
N ARG A 30 0.53 13.68 6.76
CA ARG A 30 -0.72 12.98 6.41
C ARG A 30 -1.35 12.24 7.59
N ARG A 31 -0.59 11.94 8.63
CA ARG A 31 -1.07 11.22 9.84
C ARG A 31 -1.89 9.98 9.49
N TRP A 32 -1.34 9.14 8.64
CA TRP A 32 -1.95 7.89 8.23
C TRP A 32 -1.44 6.76 9.16
N TRP A 33 -2.23 5.84 9.59
CA TRP A 33 -3.56 5.32 9.28
C TRP A 33 -4.59 5.87 10.28
N PRO A 34 -5.82 6.25 9.84
CA PRO A 34 -6.86 6.76 10.74
C PRO A 34 -7.61 5.59 11.40
N ALA A 35 -7.08 5.03 12.47
CA ALA A 35 -7.66 3.96 13.27
C ALA A 35 -7.32 4.16 14.74
N ASP A 36 -8.21 3.70 15.62
CA ASP A 36 -8.05 3.82 17.08
C ASP A 36 -7.29 2.61 17.66
N THR A 37 -7.33 1.45 16.98
CA THR A 37 -6.72 0.21 17.45
C THR A 37 -6.00 -0.54 16.34
N ALA A 38 -5.07 -1.43 16.70
CA ALA A 38 -4.38 -2.30 15.75
C ALA A 38 -5.37 -3.23 15.01
N GLU A 39 -6.41 -3.70 15.68
CA GLU A 39 -7.45 -4.54 15.07
C GLU A 39 -8.23 -3.76 14.01
N GLU A 40 -8.54 -2.48 14.28
CA GLU A 40 -9.19 -1.61 13.29
C GLU A 40 -8.29 -1.37 12.06
N VAL A 41 -6.96 -1.24 12.24
CA VAL A 41 -6.00 -1.21 11.13
C VAL A 41 -6.09 -2.49 10.31
N ILE A 42 -6.04 -3.66 10.95
CA ILE A 42 -6.11 -4.96 10.27
C ILE A 42 -7.42 -5.10 9.46
N ILE A 43 -8.54 -4.78 10.10
CA ILE A 43 -9.87 -4.80 9.45
C ILE A 43 -9.88 -3.84 8.25
N GLY A 44 -9.41 -2.61 8.44
CA GLY A 44 -9.30 -1.61 7.39
C GLY A 44 -8.44 -2.07 6.21
N ALA A 45 -7.29 -2.67 6.47
CA ALA A 45 -6.37 -3.19 5.45
C ALA A 45 -7.00 -4.32 4.62
N ILE A 46 -7.83 -5.16 5.22
CA ILE A 46 -8.60 -6.18 4.48
C ILE A 46 -9.74 -5.54 3.69
N LEU A 47 -10.41 -4.53 4.24
CA LEU A 47 -11.55 -3.89 3.62
C LEU A 47 -11.16 -2.93 2.49
N VAL A 48 -9.96 -2.32 2.50
CA VAL A 48 -9.55 -1.33 1.48
C VAL A 48 -9.16 -1.97 0.15
N GLN A 49 -8.98 -3.28 0.09
CA GLN A 49 -8.60 -3.99 -1.14
C GLN A 49 -9.52 -3.63 -2.32
N ASN A 50 -8.97 -2.96 -3.34
CA ASN A 50 -9.66 -2.56 -4.57
C ASN A 50 -10.90 -1.66 -4.35
N VAL A 51 -10.91 -0.82 -3.31
CA VAL A 51 -12.03 0.10 -3.03
C VAL A 51 -11.54 1.44 -2.49
N ALA A 52 -12.29 2.51 -2.76
CA ALA A 52 -11.97 3.83 -2.21
C ALA A 52 -12.17 3.88 -0.69
N TRP A 53 -11.26 4.55 0.02
CA TRP A 53 -11.26 4.66 1.49
C TRP A 53 -12.60 5.10 2.08
N LYS A 54 -13.31 6.05 1.46
CA LYS A 54 -14.65 6.50 1.89
C LYS A 54 -15.67 5.36 2.05
N ASN A 55 -15.52 4.28 1.28
CA ASN A 55 -16.40 3.11 1.40
C ASN A 55 -15.97 2.22 2.58
N VAL A 56 -14.68 2.18 2.89
CA VAL A 56 -14.14 1.51 4.07
C VAL A 56 -14.61 2.22 5.34
N GLU A 57 -14.56 3.55 5.38
CA GLU A 57 -15.07 4.35 6.51
C GLU A 57 -16.53 4.02 6.84
N ARG A 58 -17.37 3.86 5.81
CA ARG A 58 -18.78 3.47 6.01
C ARG A 58 -18.91 2.06 6.61
N ALA A 59 -18.10 1.12 6.13
CA ALA A 59 -18.08 -0.25 6.66
C ALA A 59 -17.57 -0.29 8.11
N ILE A 60 -16.50 0.41 8.42
CA ILE A 60 -15.97 0.56 9.78
C ILE A 60 -17.02 1.15 10.72
N ALA A 61 -17.75 2.19 10.29
CA ALA A 61 -18.83 2.78 11.08
C ALA A 61 -19.96 1.77 11.38
N GLN A 62 -20.35 0.93 10.41
CA GLN A 62 -21.35 -0.12 10.60
C GLN A 62 -20.85 -1.24 11.54
N LEU A 63 -19.60 -1.71 11.36
CA LEU A 63 -19.00 -2.67 12.25
C LEU A 63 -18.87 -2.13 13.69
N ARG A 64 -18.47 -0.87 13.84
CA ARG A 64 -18.40 -0.18 15.13
C ARG A 64 -19.76 -0.11 15.83
N ALA A 65 -20.81 0.23 15.10
CA ALA A 65 -22.18 0.30 15.63
C ALA A 65 -22.71 -1.05 16.13
N ARG A 66 -22.18 -2.17 15.59
CA ARG A 66 -22.52 -3.54 16.02
C ARG A 66 -21.53 -4.11 17.06
N GLY A 67 -20.50 -3.37 17.44
CA GLY A 67 -19.47 -3.83 18.38
C GLY A 67 -18.48 -4.84 17.75
N TRP A 68 -18.31 -4.84 16.43
CA TRP A 68 -17.52 -5.85 15.69
C TRP A 68 -16.20 -5.31 15.14
N LEU A 69 -15.58 -4.36 15.85
CA LEU A 69 -14.23 -3.87 15.51
C LEU A 69 -13.11 -4.59 16.26
N THR A 70 -13.37 -5.79 16.76
CA THR A 70 -12.36 -6.69 17.29
C THR A 70 -12.36 -8.02 16.55
N LEU A 71 -11.21 -8.70 16.49
CA LEU A 71 -11.12 -9.99 15.81
C LEU A 71 -11.93 -11.07 16.54
N ALA A 72 -11.97 -11.03 17.87
CA ALA A 72 -12.81 -11.93 18.66
C ALA A 72 -14.30 -11.76 18.31
N ALA A 73 -14.80 -10.51 18.26
CA ALA A 73 -16.18 -10.25 17.90
C ALA A 73 -16.48 -10.67 16.45
N LEU A 74 -15.56 -10.43 15.50
CA LEU A 74 -15.70 -10.90 14.13
C LEU A 74 -15.64 -12.43 14.02
N HIS A 75 -14.89 -13.11 14.89
CA HIS A 75 -14.86 -14.57 14.95
C HIS A 75 -16.23 -15.14 15.32
N GLU A 76 -16.91 -14.56 16.29
CA GLU A 76 -18.23 -15.01 16.76
C GLU A 76 -19.39 -14.56 15.87
N ALA A 77 -19.31 -13.38 15.26
CA ALA A 77 -20.40 -12.79 14.48
C ALA A 77 -20.84 -13.69 13.31
N PRO A 78 -22.15 -13.78 12.99
CA PRO A 78 -22.64 -14.47 11.81
C PRO A 78 -22.04 -13.85 10.54
N THR A 79 -21.66 -14.70 9.59
CA THR A 79 -20.99 -14.23 8.33
C THR A 79 -21.91 -13.30 7.55
N GLU A 80 -23.20 -13.62 7.48
CA GLU A 80 -24.22 -12.86 6.75
C GLU A 80 -24.37 -11.44 7.31
N ASP A 81 -24.27 -11.28 8.63
CA ASP A 81 -24.39 -9.99 9.30
C ASP A 81 -23.13 -9.13 9.07
N ILE A 82 -21.94 -9.77 9.00
CA ILE A 82 -20.70 -9.09 8.60
C ILE A 82 -20.84 -8.62 7.14
N GLU A 83 -21.34 -9.47 6.24
CA GLU A 83 -21.56 -9.14 4.82
C GLU A 83 -22.43 -7.90 4.67
N GLU A 84 -23.56 -7.82 5.39
CA GLU A 84 -24.44 -6.65 5.40
C GLU A 84 -23.71 -5.38 5.85
N SER A 85 -22.89 -5.49 6.90
CA SER A 85 -22.19 -4.33 7.47
C SER A 85 -21.15 -3.75 6.53
N ILE A 86 -20.55 -4.57 5.65
CA ILE A 86 -19.45 -4.18 4.79
C ILE A 86 -19.81 -4.10 3.30
N VAL A 87 -21.10 -4.09 2.96
CA VAL A 87 -21.60 -4.07 1.57
C VAL A 87 -21.03 -2.90 0.75
N SER A 88 -20.69 -1.79 1.39
CA SER A 88 -20.08 -0.63 0.75
C SER A 88 -18.71 -0.88 0.16
N THR A 89 -18.01 -1.98 0.56
CA THR A 89 -16.58 -2.21 0.23
C THR A 89 -16.36 -3.00 -1.05
N LEU A 90 -17.36 -3.29 -1.86
CA LEU A 90 -17.30 -4.19 -3.01
C LEU A 90 -16.76 -5.59 -2.64
N TYR A 91 -17.11 -6.60 -3.40
CA TYR A 91 -16.69 -7.98 -3.09
C TYR A 91 -16.87 -8.36 -1.61
N TYR A 92 -17.87 -7.76 -0.95
CA TYR A 92 -18.10 -7.83 0.49
C TYR A 92 -18.19 -9.25 1.04
N ARG A 93 -18.78 -10.21 0.30
CA ARG A 93 -18.82 -11.64 0.69
C ARG A 93 -17.42 -12.23 0.81
N MET A 94 -16.57 -11.92 -0.16
CA MET A 94 -15.17 -12.35 -0.15
C MET A 94 -14.41 -11.71 1.01
N LYS A 95 -14.66 -10.43 1.30
CA LYS A 95 -14.03 -9.70 2.39
C LYS A 95 -14.52 -10.18 3.76
N ALA A 96 -15.81 -10.48 3.91
CA ALA A 96 -16.33 -11.12 5.12
C ALA A 96 -15.64 -12.45 5.40
N ARG A 97 -15.48 -13.30 4.38
CA ARG A 97 -14.72 -14.54 4.49
C ARG A 97 -13.26 -14.30 4.88
N LYS A 98 -12.59 -13.28 4.32
CA LYS A 98 -11.20 -12.94 4.68
C LYS A 98 -11.11 -12.52 6.15
N LEU A 99 -12.01 -11.65 6.61
CA LEU A 99 -12.09 -11.23 8.02
C LEU A 99 -12.29 -12.44 8.96
N LYS A 100 -13.23 -13.32 8.64
CA LYS A 100 -13.49 -14.56 9.40
C LYS A 100 -12.27 -15.48 9.40
N THR A 101 -11.62 -15.67 8.27
CA THR A 101 -10.41 -16.51 8.16
C THR A 101 -9.27 -15.94 9.00
N PHE A 102 -9.08 -14.62 8.95
CA PHE A 102 -8.06 -13.94 9.74
C PHE A 102 -8.35 -14.07 11.26
N ALA A 103 -9.57 -13.78 11.68
CA ALA A 103 -10.01 -13.91 13.06
C ALA A 103 -9.85 -15.35 13.59
N ALA A 104 -10.24 -16.34 12.80
CA ALA A 104 -10.10 -17.75 13.14
C ALA A 104 -8.61 -18.18 13.28
N MET A 105 -7.72 -17.64 12.46
CA MET A 105 -6.27 -17.88 12.60
C MET A 105 -5.75 -17.31 13.90
N VAL A 106 -6.13 -16.07 14.26
CA VAL A 106 -5.69 -15.45 15.52
C VAL A 106 -6.26 -16.21 16.73
N GLU A 107 -7.51 -16.66 16.66
CA GLU A 107 -8.09 -17.50 17.71
C GLU A 107 -7.32 -18.82 17.88
N ALA A 108 -7.12 -19.54 16.78
CA ALA A 108 -6.51 -20.88 16.82
C ALA A 108 -5.04 -20.89 17.25
N GLU A 109 -4.26 -19.87 16.91
CA GLU A 109 -2.82 -19.88 17.06
C GLU A 109 -2.31 -18.96 18.17
N PHE A 110 -3.10 -17.94 18.51
CA PHE A 110 -2.74 -16.92 19.48
C PHE A 110 -3.78 -16.78 20.60
N GLY A 111 -4.77 -17.69 20.67
CA GLY A 111 -5.82 -17.66 21.71
C GLY A 111 -6.66 -16.40 21.69
N GLY A 112 -6.85 -15.80 20.50
CA GLY A 112 -7.60 -14.56 20.31
C GLY A 112 -6.80 -13.28 20.61
N ASP A 113 -5.57 -13.40 21.14
CA ASP A 113 -4.75 -12.22 21.44
C ASP A 113 -3.93 -11.77 20.21
N VAL A 114 -4.43 -10.74 19.53
CA VAL A 114 -3.76 -10.13 18.36
C VAL A 114 -2.38 -9.55 18.72
N ASN A 115 -2.15 -9.14 19.97
CA ASN A 115 -0.86 -8.57 20.36
C ASN A 115 0.25 -9.62 20.32
N LEU A 116 -0.06 -10.90 20.57
CA LEU A 116 0.92 -11.98 20.41
C LEU A 116 1.32 -12.18 18.95
N LEU A 117 0.39 -12.06 18.01
CA LEU A 117 0.68 -12.06 16.58
C LEU A 117 1.55 -10.85 16.20
N LEU A 118 1.18 -9.65 16.63
CA LEU A 118 1.88 -8.41 16.29
C LEU A 118 3.26 -8.27 16.95
N ALA A 119 3.51 -9.02 18.03
CA ALA A 119 4.81 -9.07 18.70
C ALA A 119 5.86 -9.94 17.97
N LEU A 120 5.46 -10.73 16.97
CA LEU A 120 6.41 -11.44 16.11
C LEU A 120 7.35 -10.45 15.40
N SER A 121 8.56 -10.89 15.05
CA SER A 121 9.43 -10.04 14.21
C SER A 121 8.77 -9.71 12.86
N ALA A 122 9.15 -8.59 12.23
CA ALA A 122 8.58 -8.16 10.95
C ALA A 122 8.59 -9.28 9.88
N ALA A 123 9.68 -10.06 9.84
CA ALA A 123 9.81 -11.15 8.88
C ALA A 123 8.88 -12.33 9.21
N GLU A 124 8.80 -12.72 10.47
CA GLU A 124 7.91 -13.80 10.94
C GLU A 124 6.44 -13.41 10.79
N LEU A 125 6.10 -12.19 11.21
CA LEU A 125 4.75 -11.63 11.08
C LEU A 125 4.32 -11.62 9.60
N ARG A 126 5.15 -11.05 8.71
CA ARG A 126 4.87 -11.03 7.28
C ARG A 126 4.66 -12.43 6.71
N ALA A 127 5.56 -13.37 7.02
CA ALA A 127 5.43 -14.75 6.55
C ALA A 127 4.13 -15.40 7.05
N ARG A 128 3.76 -15.14 8.30
CA ARG A 128 2.52 -15.63 8.89
C ARG A 128 1.28 -15.06 8.21
N LEU A 129 1.27 -13.74 7.98
CA LEU A 129 0.19 -13.05 7.29
C LEU A 129 -0.01 -13.56 5.86
N LEU A 130 1.06 -13.78 5.12
CA LEU A 130 1.00 -14.31 3.75
C LEU A 130 0.49 -15.75 3.67
N ALA A 131 0.56 -16.52 4.74
CA ALA A 131 -0.04 -17.85 4.82
C ALA A 131 -1.57 -17.82 5.04
N VAL A 132 -2.13 -16.67 5.44
CA VAL A 132 -3.57 -16.51 5.64
C VAL A 132 -4.27 -16.33 4.30
N TRP A 133 -5.28 -17.14 4.04
CA TRP A 133 -6.03 -17.04 2.80
C TRP A 133 -6.65 -15.65 2.61
N GLY A 134 -6.38 -15.03 1.48
CA GLY A 134 -6.91 -13.72 1.11
C GLY A 134 -6.06 -12.53 1.55
N ILE A 135 -4.94 -12.76 2.24
CA ILE A 135 -3.95 -11.75 2.58
C ILE A 135 -2.81 -11.80 1.55
N GLY A 136 -2.70 -10.75 0.75
CA GLY A 136 -1.62 -10.58 -0.21
C GLY A 136 -0.47 -9.74 0.35
N PRO A 137 0.63 -9.58 -0.43
CA PRO A 137 1.81 -8.84 0.02
C PRO A 137 1.51 -7.42 0.50
N GLU A 138 0.68 -6.66 -0.22
CA GLU A 138 0.29 -5.30 0.14
C GLU A 138 -0.41 -5.27 1.51
N THR A 139 -1.47 -6.09 1.70
CA THR A 139 -2.18 -6.17 2.98
C THR A 139 -1.30 -6.67 4.12
N ALA A 140 -0.39 -7.61 3.86
CA ALA A 140 0.56 -8.08 4.87
C ALA A 140 1.51 -6.96 5.31
N ASP A 141 2.06 -6.21 4.36
CA ASP A 141 2.97 -5.10 4.67
C ASP A 141 2.23 -3.90 5.29
N ASP A 142 0.95 -3.65 4.95
CA ASP A 142 0.09 -2.71 5.68
C ASP A 142 -0.03 -3.09 7.17
N ILE A 143 -0.32 -4.34 7.46
CA ILE A 143 -0.45 -4.82 8.86
C ILE A 143 0.89 -4.71 9.60
N VAL A 144 2.00 -5.11 8.97
CA VAL A 144 3.33 -4.98 9.58
C VAL A 144 3.67 -3.51 9.89
N LEU A 145 3.41 -2.60 8.95
CA LEU A 145 3.75 -1.19 9.12
C LEU A 145 2.81 -0.47 10.09
N TYR A 146 1.50 -0.60 9.88
CA TYR A 146 0.51 0.24 10.55
C TYR A 146 -0.07 -0.37 11.83
N ALA A 147 -0.22 -1.71 11.90
CA ALA A 147 -0.73 -2.36 13.09
C ALA A 147 0.37 -2.80 14.06
N ALA A 148 1.46 -3.39 13.55
CA ALA A 148 2.57 -3.85 14.37
C ALA A 148 3.65 -2.78 14.60
N HIS A 149 3.57 -1.61 13.94
CA HIS A 149 4.58 -0.55 14.01
C HIS A 149 6.00 -1.05 13.75
N GLN A 150 6.16 -1.94 12.77
CA GLN A 150 7.44 -2.48 12.36
C GLN A 150 7.81 -2.06 10.93
N PRO A 151 9.10 -1.91 10.60
CA PRO A 151 9.49 -1.38 9.31
C PRO A 151 9.19 -2.37 8.19
N SER A 152 8.20 -2.04 7.35
CA SER A 152 7.91 -2.68 6.07
C SER A 152 7.41 -1.63 5.09
N PHE A 153 8.02 -1.55 3.89
CA PHE A 153 7.60 -0.58 2.90
C PHE A 153 6.43 -1.11 2.09
N VAL A 154 5.31 -0.41 2.11
CA VAL A 154 4.10 -0.79 1.37
C VAL A 154 4.21 -0.34 -0.09
N VAL A 155 3.88 -1.24 -1.01
CA VAL A 155 3.90 -1.01 -2.46
C VAL A 155 2.51 -1.21 -3.04
N ASP A 156 1.78 -0.13 -3.22
CA ASP A 156 0.47 -0.13 -3.86
C ASP A 156 0.54 0.17 -5.37
N SER A 157 -0.60 0.30 -6.00
CA SER A 157 -0.70 0.65 -7.42
C SER A 157 -0.20 2.07 -7.72
N TYR A 158 -0.28 3.00 -6.76
CA TYR A 158 0.23 4.36 -6.89
C TYR A 158 1.76 4.37 -6.85
N THR A 159 2.35 3.66 -5.90
CA THR A 159 3.80 3.46 -5.78
C THR A 159 4.38 2.95 -7.10
N ARG A 160 3.83 1.86 -7.64
CA ARG A 160 4.26 1.29 -8.94
C ARG A 160 4.20 2.32 -10.06
N ARG A 161 3.07 2.98 -10.24
CA ARG A 161 2.84 3.95 -11.32
C ARG A 161 3.74 5.17 -11.21
N ILE A 162 3.85 5.74 -10.01
CA ILE A 162 4.62 6.97 -9.78
C ILE A 162 6.09 6.72 -10.00
N PHE A 163 6.67 5.67 -9.39
CA PHE A 163 8.10 5.39 -9.48
C PHE A 163 8.52 4.86 -10.84
N PHE A 164 7.64 4.17 -11.57
CA PHE A 164 7.84 3.89 -12.99
C PHE A 164 7.92 5.19 -13.80
N ARG A 165 6.96 6.10 -13.65
CA ARG A 165 6.96 7.40 -14.35
C ARG A 165 8.16 8.28 -14.02
N LEU A 166 8.65 8.20 -12.80
CA LEU A 166 9.88 8.86 -12.35
C LEU A 166 11.15 8.21 -12.91
N GLY A 167 11.05 7.08 -13.61
CA GLY A 167 12.19 6.34 -14.12
C GLY A 167 13.08 5.74 -13.03
N VAL A 168 12.52 5.51 -11.85
CA VAL A 168 13.22 4.90 -10.70
C VAL A 168 13.13 3.38 -10.74
N THR A 169 11.99 2.86 -11.22
CA THR A 169 11.70 1.43 -11.23
C THR A 169 11.30 0.96 -12.63
N ARG A 170 11.34 -0.36 -12.86
CA ARG A 170 10.86 -0.99 -14.10
C ARG A 170 9.35 -1.18 -14.06
N GLU A 171 8.68 -1.16 -15.21
CA GLU A 171 7.24 -1.37 -15.31
C GLU A 171 6.81 -2.74 -14.79
N GLN A 172 7.58 -3.79 -15.10
CA GLN A 172 7.29 -5.17 -14.73
C GLN A 172 7.92 -5.60 -13.40
N ALA A 173 8.40 -4.65 -12.58
CA ALA A 173 8.94 -4.99 -11.27
C ALA A 173 7.87 -5.66 -10.39
N THR A 174 8.23 -6.77 -9.75
CA THR A 174 7.34 -7.48 -8.82
C THR A 174 7.12 -6.65 -7.55
N TYR A 175 6.15 -7.04 -6.74
CA TYR A 175 5.92 -6.41 -5.44
C TYR A 175 7.18 -6.46 -4.56
N ASP A 176 7.75 -7.64 -4.40
CA ASP A 176 8.92 -7.85 -3.53
C ASP A 176 10.16 -7.13 -4.05
N GLU A 177 10.39 -7.09 -5.37
CA GLU A 177 11.50 -6.31 -5.94
C GLU A 177 11.39 -4.82 -5.60
N LEU A 178 10.17 -4.25 -5.66
CA LEU A 178 9.95 -2.84 -5.32
C LEU A 178 10.08 -2.61 -3.81
N ARG A 179 9.45 -3.43 -2.99
CA ARG A 179 9.57 -3.36 -1.53
C ARG A 179 11.03 -3.43 -1.09
N ASP A 180 11.78 -4.41 -1.58
CA ASP A 180 13.19 -4.59 -1.25
C ASP A 180 14.04 -3.42 -1.75
N PHE A 181 13.70 -2.83 -2.90
CA PHE A 181 14.36 -1.63 -3.39
C PHE A 181 14.21 -0.46 -2.41
N PHE A 182 13.00 -0.16 -1.97
CA PHE A 182 12.77 0.91 -1.01
C PHE A 182 13.43 0.63 0.34
N MET A 183 13.27 -0.57 0.87
CA MET A 183 13.84 -0.96 2.17
C MET A 183 15.38 -0.99 2.17
N ARG A 184 16.00 -1.19 1.01
CA ARG A 184 17.47 -1.17 0.87
C ARG A 184 18.02 0.25 0.80
N HIS A 185 17.27 1.19 0.22
CA HIS A 185 17.73 2.55 -0.08
C HIS A 185 17.15 3.62 0.84
N LEU A 186 16.24 3.29 1.72
CA LEU A 186 15.72 4.20 2.73
C LEU A 186 16.17 3.76 4.12
N PRO A 187 16.34 4.68 5.07
CA PRO A 187 16.48 4.33 6.48
C PRO A 187 15.37 3.41 6.94
N SER A 188 15.68 2.38 7.73
CA SER A 188 14.67 1.49 8.32
C SER A 188 13.96 2.22 9.46
N ASP A 189 12.96 3.03 9.09
CA ASP A 189 12.21 3.89 10.00
C ASP A 189 10.70 3.80 9.71
N VAL A 190 9.93 3.42 10.73
CA VAL A 190 8.47 3.24 10.64
C VAL A 190 7.76 4.54 10.29
N GLY A 191 8.17 5.65 10.90
CA GLY A 191 7.58 6.97 10.66
C GLY A 191 7.81 7.43 9.23
N LEU A 192 9.04 7.25 8.71
CA LEU A 192 9.37 7.54 7.32
C LEU A 192 8.54 6.71 6.35
N TYR A 193 8.44 5.40 6.56
CA TYR A 193 7.68 4.51 5.66
C TYR A 193 6.19 4.82 5.67
N ASN A 194 5.62 5.03 6.85
CA ASN A 194 4.22 5.43 7.03
C ASN A 194 3.94 6.74 6.27
N GLN A 195 4.69 7.79 6.57
CA GLN A 195 4.49 9.09 5.94
C GLN A 195 4.74 9.05 4.43
N TYR A 196 5.77 8.33 3.99
CA TYR A 196 6.10 8.24 2.56
C TYR A 196 4.99 7.54 1.77
N HIS A 197 4.45 6.42 2.27
CA HIS A 197 3.33 5.72 1.65
C HIS A 197 2.09 6.63 1.56
N ALA A 198 1.74 7.32 2.64
CA ALA A 198 0.62 8.26 2.65
C ALA A 198 0.80 9.45 1.67
N LEU A 199 2.02 9.92 1.48
CA LEU A 199 2.34 10.97 0.50
C LEU A 199 2.25 10.46 -0.95
N ILE A 200 2.68 9.22 -1.20
CA ILE A 200 2.54 8.56 -2.50
C ILE A 200 1.07 8.38 -2.85
N ASP A 201 0.24 7.93 -1.91
CA ASP A 201 -1.21 7.81 -2.07
C ASP A 201 -1.82 9.17 -2.41
N ALA A 202 -1.51 10.21 -1.65
CA ALA A 202 -2.00 11.57 -1.88
C ALA A 202 -1.65 12.09 -3.28
N LEU A 203 -0.41 11.90 -3.73
CA LEU A 203 0.03 12.28 -5.08
C LEU A 203 -0.71 11.46 -6.15
N GLY A 204 -0.83 10.15 -5.94
CA GLY A 204 -1.46 9.22 -6.88
C GLY A 204 -2.94 9.48 -7.06
N HIS A 205 -3.60 9.90 -6.00
CA HIS A 205 -5.03 10.20 -5.96
C HIS A 205 -5.37 11.58 -6.54
N SER A 206 -4.54 12.58 -6.32
CA SER A 206 -4.83 13.98 -6.67
C SER A 206 -4.20 14.45 -7.99
N LEU A 207 -2.95 14.09 -8.26
CA LEU A 207 -2.16 14.67 -9.35
C LEU A 207 -1.64 13.64 -10.35
N CYS A 208 -0.97 12.58 -9.87
CA CYS A 208 -0.39 11.57 -10.75
C CYS A 208 -1.42 10.50 -11.15
N LEU A 209 -2.54 10.93 -11.73
CA LEU A 209 -3.64 10.06 -12.14
C LEU A 209 -3.20 9.03 -13.19
N SER A 210 -3.88 7.87 -13.26
CA SER A 210 -3.60 6.84 -14.27
C SER A 210 -3.86 7.36 -15.68
N ARG A 211 -4.99 8.04 -15.88
CA ARG A 211 -5.34 8.75 -17.11
C ARG A 211 -5.29 10.26 -16.84
N ARG A 212 -4.73 11.03 -17.78
CA ARG A 212 -4.65 12.50 -17.73
C ARG A 212 -4.04 13.05 -16.44
N PRO A 213 -2.77 12.73 -16.13
CA PRO A 213 -2.10 13.25 -14.95
C PRO A 213 -1.98 14.77 -15.01
N ARG A 214 -2.09 15.44 -13.86
CA ARG A 214 -2.01 16.90 -13.70
C ARG A 214 -0.56 17.33 -13.49
N CYS A 215 0.30 17.05 -14.45
CA CYS A 215 1.75 17.23 -14.34
C CYS A 215 2.19 18.68 -14.10
N GLY A 216 1.42 19.67 -14.58
CA GLY A 216 1.71 21.09 -14.36
C GLY A 216 1.65 21.53 -12.89
N GLU A 217 0.92 20.80 -12.05
CA GLU A 217 0.76 21.07 -10.61
C GLU A 217 1.63 20.13 -9.74
N CYS A 218 2.36 19.20 -10.37
CA CYS A 218 3.06 18.12 -9.65
C CYS A 218 4.37 18.63 -9.02
N PRO A 219 4.59 18.41 -7.71
CA PRO A 219 5.84 18.82 -7.03
C PRO A 219 7.07 18.08 -7.54
N LEU A 220 6.87 16.94 -8.24
CA LEU A 220 7.94 16.14 -8.81
C LEU A 220 8.18 16.41 -10.30
N GLN A 221 7.56 17.43 -10.88
CA GLN A 221 7.62 17.73 -12.31
C GLN A 221 9.06 17.77 -12.85
N SER A 222 9.96 18.48 -12.18
CA SER A 222 11.36 18.64 -12.58
C SER A 222 12.20 17.36 -12.47
N LEU A 223 11.74 16.40 -11.66
CA LEU A 223 12.38 15.09 -11.49
C LEU A 223 11.80 14.01 -12.40
N CYS A 224 10.70 14.30 -13.12
CA CYS A 224 9.93 13.30 -13.83
C CYS A 224 10.25 13.25 -15.33
N PRO A 225 10.97 12.23 -15.81
CA PRO A 225 11.25 12.09 -17.24
C PRO A 225 9.98 11.90 -18.08
N SER A 226 8.92 11.33 -17.51
CA SER A 226 7.63 11.16 -18.21
C SER A 226 6.91 12.49 -18.47
N TYR A 227 7.25 13.56 -17.76
CA TYR A 227 6.78 14.91 -18.09
C TYR A 227 7.46 15.45 -19.35
N ALA A 228 8.79 15.28 -19.46
CA ALA A 228 9.57 15.74 -20.61
C ALA A 228 9.32 14.88 -21.87
N ARG A 229 8.98 13.60 -21.68
CA ARG A 229 8.66 12.63 -22.75
C ARG A 229 7.42 11.85 -22.35
N PRO A 230 6.21 12.31 -22.71
CA PRO A 230 4.97 11.59 -22.36
C PRO A 230 5.07 10.14 -22.83
N LEU A 231 4.89 9.20 -21.91
CA LEU A 231 4.79 7.78 -22.23
C LEU A 231 3.54 7.58 -23.08
N LEU A 232 3.72 7.15 -24.33
CA LEU A 232 2.61 6.76 -25.19
C LEU A 232 1.91 5.56 -24.53
N PRO A 233 0.57 5.51 -24.52
CA PRO A 233 -0.14 4.35 -24.03
C PRO A 233 0.31 3.12 -24.83
N SER A 234 0.72 2.05 -24.11
CA SER A 234 1.07 0.76 -24.69
C SER A 234 -0.12 0.26 -25.50
N GLY A 235 -0.06 0.35 -26.83
CA GLY A 235 -1.16 -0.13 -27.69
C GLY A 235 -1.34 0.61 -29.03
N VAL A 236 -0.54 1.60 -29.37
CA VAL A 236 -0.58 2.19 -30.74
C VAL A 236 0.55 1.59 -31.55
N SER A 237 0.26 0.46 -32.22
CA SER A 237 1.08 -0.05 -33.29
C SER A 237 1.14 1.01 -34.40
N HIS A 238 2.34 1.42 -34.80
CA HIS A 238 2.53 2.22 -35.99
C HIS A 238 2.06 1.39 -37.20
N CYS A 239 0.91 1.73 -37.75
CA CYS A 239 0.60 1.40 -39.14
C CYS A 239 1.59 2.18 -40.04
N GLY A 240 2.38 1.44 -40.79
CA GLY A 240 3.43 1.96 -41.62
C GLY A 240 2.94 3.05 -42.59
N ALA A 241 3.73 4.09 -42.68
CA ALA A 241 3.66 5.02 -43.77
C ALA A 241 4.07 4.27 -45.06
N GLY A 242 3.08 3.95 -45.90
CA GLY A 242 3.32 3.49 -47.26
C GLY A 242 3.99 4.63 -48.05
N SER A 243 5.15 4.34 -48.61
CA SER A 243 5.81 5.20 -49.57
C SER A 243 4.98 5.27 -50.86
N PRO A 244 4.74 6.41 -51.45
CA PRO A 244 4.20 6.48 -52.79
C PRO A 244 5.32 6.21 -53.83
N SER A 245 5.07 5.29 -54.72
CA SER A 245 5.78 5.11 -55.98
C SER A 245 5.29 6.10 -57.03
#